data_92a8b19ddac17f02e6ef58f815fe3e10
#
_entry.id   92a8b19ddac17f02e6ef58f815fe3e10
#
_cell.length_a   1.000
_cell.length_b   1.000
_cell.length_c   1.000
_cell.angle_alpha   90.00
_cell.angle_beta   90.00
_cell.angle_gamma   90.00
#
_symmetry.space_group_name_H-M   'P 1'
#
loop_
_entity.id
_entity.type
_entity.pdbx_description
1 polymer ?
#
loop_
_entity_poly.entity_id
_entity_poly.type
_entity_poly.pdbx_seq_one_letter_code
_entity_poly.pdbx_strand_id
1 'polypeptide(L)'
;MNQKQRIILKHIDGMSNRSIAGELHMSKDTVNKYVAEYEQKKQELLVNNPEADPRELIHAIIERPKYNSDNREPSKVTQEMMEAIEECLRINEWRRANGMSKQQMKKIDIHEYLAKKKFDISYSTVKRLVKSIEDRHKEAFIRQDYSYGEICEFDWGTVKLDIGGSGYAAYQMAVFSPAKGGYRYAMLFKTQDTPSFQQSHAEFFSHCKGNYKTMIYDNMRVAVKKFVGLHEKEPTKALTELSIYYGFNFRFTNIAKGNEKGHVERSVEYVRRKVFSEPGNDKFNTLAEANQFLLAGCMKLNNKVSSNGTIPIEAFREEQNYLLPNLPKFESCIYSEYRVDKYSTIIVNQNHYSVPDKLVGKIVNAKMFTDKIIVYYENNIVATHERSFKVHDWRIDIYHYLRTLHKKPGALQGSTALLQADTQIKNIYKKYYTRDAKTFLQILEIIYEKGIHVVAEALKELEKLSPMDMSADKVKVICESRQEKENCKDISYTDHLTEKSRSTLFKYDQLAALQSGKLKKEAV
;
A
#
# COMPACT_ATOMS: atom_id res chain seq x y z
N MET A 1 -31.88 -16.48 -39.88
CA MET A 1 -32.09 -17.93 -40.15
C MET A 1 -31.00 -18.44 -41.07
N ASN A 2 -30.34 -19.57 -40.75
CA ASN A 2 -29.35 -20.18 -41.63
C ASN A 2 -30.04 -21.01 -42.75
N GLN A 3 -29.30 -21.38 -43.80
CA GLN A 3 -29.85 -22.10 -44.96
C GLN A 3 -30.47 -23.44 -44.57
N LYS A 4 -29.86 -24.20 -43.64
CA LYS A 4 -30.36 -25.46 -43.13
C LYS A 4 -31.74 -25.32 -42.48
N GLN A 5 -31.92 -24.24 -41.66
CA GLN A 5 -33.21 -23.95 -41.03
C GLN A 5 -34.29 -23.66 -42.04
N ARG A 6 -33.98 -22.90 -43.10
CA ARG A 6 -34.93 -22.60 -44.17
C ARG A 6 -35.39 -23.85 -44.91
N ILE A 7 -34.46 -24.78 -45.19
CA ILE A 7 -34.76 -26.05 -45.85
C ILE A 7 -35.71 -26.87 -45.00
N ILE A 8 -35.40 -27.03 -43.71
CA ILE A 8 -36.18 -27.87 -42.81
C ILE A 8 -37.58 -27.31 -42.58
N LEU A 9 -37.72 -26.00 -42.39
CA LEU A 9 -39.03 -25.38 -42.23
C LEU A 9 -39.91 -25.57 -43.47
N LYS A 10 -39.36 -25.34 -44.68
CA LYS A 10 -40.10 -25.56 -45.93
C LYS A 10 -40.48 -27.04 -46.15
N HIS A 11 -39.63 -27.95 -45.67
CA HIS A 11 -39.96 -29.40 -45.69
C HIS A 11 -41.12 -29.71 -44.72
N ILE A 12 -41.11 -29.12 -43.52
CA ILE A 12 -42.21 -29.25 -42.55
C ILE A 12 -43.52 -28.69 -43.11
N ASP A 13 -43.45 -27.60 -43.87
CA ASP A 13 -44.57 -26.99 -44.55
C ASP A 13 -45.10 -27.80 -45.77
N GLY A 14 -44.52 -29.02 -46.00
CA GLY A 14 -44.97 -29.93 -47.03
C GLY A 14 -44.40 -29.71 -48.43
N MET A 15 -43.41 -28.82 -48.58
CA MET A 15 -42.78 -28.59 -49.88
C MET A 15 -41.87 -29.75 -50.30
N SER A 16 -41.91 -30.12 -51.60
CA SER A 16 -41.01 -31.16 -52.13
C SER A 16 -39.55 -30.69 -52.14
N ASN A 17 -38.60 -31.59 -51.90
CA ASN A 17 -37.16 -31.29 -51.91
C ASN A 17 -36.71 -30.63 -53.24
N ARG A 18 -37.37 -30.96 -54.36
CA ARG A 18 -37.07 -30.35 -55.64
C ARG A 18 -37.54 -28.89 -55.71
N SER A 19 -38.71 -28.58 -55.15
CA SER A 19 -39.25 -27.22 -55.06
C SER A 19 -38.39 -26.39 -54.13
N ILE A 20 -37.97 -26.91 -52.95
CA ILE A 20 -37.11 -26.23 -51.99
C ILE A 20 -35.75 -25.91 -52.63
N ALA A 21 -35.16 -26.85 -53.39
CA ALA A 21 -33.88 -26.64 -54.08
C ALA A 21 -33.97 -25.52 -55.13
N GLY A 22 -35.08 -25.48 -55.90
CA GLY A 22 -35.31 -24.43 -56.89
C GLY A 22 -35.49 -23.05 -56.24
N GLU A 23 -36.32 -22.94 -55.21
CA GLU A 23 -36.60 -21.67 -54.53
C GLU A 23 -35.43 -21.08 -53.77
N LEU A 24 -34.61 -21.97 -53.16
CA LEU A 24 -33.42 -21.51 -52.40
C LEU A 24 -32.14 -21.47 -53.26
N HIS A 25 -32.25 -21.71 -54.58
CA HIS A 25 -31.10 -21.79 -55.52
C HIS A 25 -29.96 -22.69 -55.04
N MET A 26 -30.31 -23.89 -54.56
CA MET A 26 -29.35 -24.86 -53.97
C MET A 26 -29.37 -26.19 -54.72
N SER A 27 -28.26 -26.96 -54.54
CA SER A 27 -28.22 -28.31 -55.06
C SER A 27 -29.27 -29.20 -54.37
N LYS A 28 -30.03 -29.98 -55.17
CA LYS A 28 -30.99 -30.95 -54.66
C LYS A 28 -30.36 -31.95 -53.66
N ASP A 29 -29.11 -32.32 -53.88
CA ASP A 29 -28.37 -33.25 -52.99
C ASP A 29 -28.13 -32.64 -51.61
N THR A 30 -27.86 -31.35 -51.54
CA THR A 30 -27.72 -30.61 -50.27
C THR A 30 -29.05 -30.57 -49.52
N VAL A 31 -30.17 -30.31 -50.23
CA VAL A 31 -31.51 -30.34 -49.63
C VAL A 31 -31.85 -31.72 -49.13
N ASN A 32 -31.65 -32.77 -49.95
CA ASN A 32 -31.88 -34.15 -49.58
C ASN A 32 -31.08 -34.56 -48.34
N LYS A 33 -29.80 -34.17 -48.27
CA LYS A 33 -28.94 -34.46 -47.12
C LYS A 33 -29.50 -33.85 -45.83
N TYR A 34 -29.87 -32.60 -45.81
CA TYR A 34 -30.37 -31.96 -44.60
C TYR A 34 -31.77 -32.46 -44.19
N VAL A 35 -32.62 -32.78 -45.16
CA VAL A 35 -33.92 -33.38 -44.88
C VAL A 35 -33.76 -34.81 -44.33
N ALA A 36 -32.88 -35.64 -44.92
CA ALA A 36 -32.60 -36.98 -44.42
C ALA A 36 -32.02 -36.95 -42.99
N GLU A 37 -31.05 -36.05 -42.70
CA GLU A 37 -30.52 -35.87 -41.34
C GLU A 37 -31.62 -35.47 -40.34
N TYR A 38 -32.55 -34.63 -40.74
CA TYR A 38 -33.69 -34.23 -39.91
C TYR A 38 -34.65 -35.38 -39.64
N GLU A 39 -35.08 -36.09 -40.67
CA GLU A 39 -36.04 -37.20 -40.54
C GLU A 39 -35.43 -38.39 -39.78
N GLN A 40 -34.14 -38.67 -39.97
CA GLN A 40 -33.43 -39.70 -39.19
C GLN A 40 -33.42 -39.35 -37.70
N LYS A 41 -33.02 -38.15 -37.33
CA LYS A 41 -33.01 -37.72 -35.92
C LYS A 41 -34.41 -37.65 -35.31
N LYS A 42 -35.41 -37.28 -36.09
CA LYS A 42 -36.81 -37.29 -35.67
C LYS A 42 -37.30 -38.70 -35.40
N GLN A 43 -36.91 -39.66 -36.25
CA GLN A 43 -37.24 -41.08 -36.04
C GLN A 43 -36.51 -41.68 -34.83
N GLU A 44 -35.24 -41.36 -34.63
CA GLU A 44 -34.47 -41.77 -33.45
C GLU A 44 -35.13 -41.31 -32.14
N LEU A 45 -35.65 -40.08 -32.12
CA LEU A 45 -36.39 -39.56 -30.98
C LEU A 45 -37.73 -40.23 -30.75
N LEU A 46 -38.44 -40.61 -31.82
CA LEU A 46 -39.76 -41.22 -31.73
C LEU A 46 -39.75 -42.71 -31.43
N VAL A 47 -38.69 -43.42 -31.87
CA VAL A 47 -38.65 -44.88 -31.84
C VAL A 47 -37.73 -45.45 -30.76
N ASN A 48 -36.62 -44.86 -30.47
CA ASN A 48 -35.54 -45.48 -29.70
C ASN A 48 -35.33 -44.95 -28.27
N ASN A 49 -35.92 -43.83 -27.87
CA ASN A 49 -35.68 -43.35 -26.52
C ASN A 49 -36.78 -42.41 -26.03
N PRO A 50 -37.69 -42.89 -25.15
CA PRO A 50 -38.71 -42.02 -24.52
C PRO A 50 -38.14 -40.91 -23.65
N GLU A 51 -36.85 -40.99 -23.27
CA GLU A 51 -36.13 -39.98 -22.47
C GLU A 51 -35.24 -39.07 -23.32
N ALA A 52 -35.22 -39.18 -24.67
CA ALA A 52 -34.41 -38.31 -25.51
C ALA A 52 -34.90 -36.86 -25.44
N ASP A 53 -34.00 -35.97 -25.06
CA ASP A 53 -34.31 -34.54 -24.91
C ASP A 53 -34.65 -33.91 -26.27
N PRO A 54 -35.88 -33.37 -26.48
CA PRO A 54 -36.28 -32.70 -27.71
C PRO A 54 -35.36 -31.54 -28.09
N ARG A 55 -34.57 -31.02 -27.13
CA ARG A 55 -33.60 -29.96 -27.37
C ARG A 55 -32.46 -30.40 -28.29
N GLU A 56 -32.09 -31.68 -28.31
CA GLU A 56 -31.03 -32.16 -29.22
C GLU A 56 -31.46 -32.05 -30.69
N LEU A 57 -32.72 -32.37 -31.01
CA LEU A 57 -33.25 -32.17 -32.35
C LEU A 57 -33.28 -30.68 -32.73
N ILE A 58 -33.72 -29.83 -31.80
CA ILE A 58 -33.73 -28.39 -32.00
C ILE A 58 -32.32 -27.85 -32.22
N HIS A 59 -31.33 -28.28 -31.40
CA HIS A 59 -29.93 -27.94 -31.57
C HIS A 59 -29.36 -28.35 -32.92
N ALA A 60 -29.63 -29.57 -33.35
CA ALA A 60 -29.19 -30.09 -34.65
C ALA A 60 -29.76 -29.29 -35.85
N ILE A 61 -30.97 -28.73 -35.69
CA ILE A 61 -31.61 -27.86 -36.70
C ILE A 61 -31.04 -26.45 -36.70
N ILE A 62 -30.76 -25.92 -35.50
CA ILE A 62 -30.30 -24.53 -35.30
C ILE A 62 -28.81 -24.38 -35.63
N GLU A 63 -27.98 -25.39 -35.36
CA GLU A 63 -26.53 -25.32 -35.61
C GLU A 63 -26.23 -25.07 -37.10
N ARG A 64 -25.32 -24.15 -37.36
CA ARG A 64 -24.76 -23.97 -38.70
C ARG A 64 -24.00 -25.26 -39.08
N PRO A 65 -24.12 -25.72 -40.36
CA PRO A 65 -23.30 -26.83 -40.81
C PRO A 65 -21.84 -26.54 -40.56
N LYS A 66 -21.19 -27.34 -39.71
CA LYS A 66 -19.74 -27.25 -39.49
C LYS A 66 -19.08 -27.92 -40.71
N TYR A 67 -18.16 -27.18 -41.34
CA TYR A 67 -17.31 -27.78 -42.37
C TYR A 67 -16.41 -28.81 -41.69
N ASN A 68 -16.57 -30.08 -42.01
CA ASN A 68 -15.72 -31.12 -41.48
C ASN A 68 -14.38 -31.09 -42.20
N SER A 69 -13.36 -30.57 -41.50
CA SER A 69 -11.98 -30.53 -42.00
C SER A 69 -11.14 -31.73 -41.59
N ASP A 70 -11.71 -32.70 -40.86
CA ASP A 70 -10.95 -33.81 -40.25
C ASP A 70 -10.33 -34.75 -41.32
N ASN A 71 -10.90 -34.79 -42.52
CA ASN A 71 -10.37 -35.56 -43.65
C ASN A 71 -9.33 -34.81 -44.51
N ARG A 72 -8.93 -33.58 -44.10
CA ARG A 72 -7.82 -32.86 -44.77
C ARG A 72 -6.55 -33.12 -44.00
N GLU A 73 -5.69 -33.98 -44.52
CA GLU A 73 -4.30 -33.98 -44.08
C GLU A 73 -3.68 -32.62 -44.35
N PRO A 74 -3.02 -32.02 -43.35
CA PRO A 74 -2.34 -30.72 -43.53
C PRO A 74 -1.18 -30.93 -44.50
N SER A 75 -1.34 -30.51 -45.75
CA SER A 75 -0.38 -30.75 -46.86
C SER A 75 1.02 -30.14 -46.61
N LYS A 76 1.21 -29.34 -45.57
CA LYS A 76 2.50 -28.68 -45.25
C LYS A 76 3.05 -28.98 -43.85
N VAL A 77 2.30 -29.71 -43.00
CA VAL A 77 2.73 -30.03 -41.63
C VAL A 77 3.09 -31.51 -41.59
N THR A 78 4.37 -31.81 -41.54
CA THR A 78 4.87 -33.17 -41.42
C THR A 78 5.03 -33.59 -39.97
N GLN A 79 5.06 -34.92 -39.73
CA GLN A 79 5.30 -35.46 -38.39
C GLN A 79 6.64 -35.00 -37.81
N GLU A 80 7.69 -34.99 -38.63
CA GLU A 80 9.04 -34.52 -38.27
C GLU A 80 9.03 -33.05 -37.81
N MET A 81 8.21 -32.19 -38.44
CA MET A 81 8.04 -30.81 -38.06
C MET A 81 7.34 -30.69 -36.70
N MET A 82 6.32 -31.49 -36.42
CA MET A 82 5.64 -31.53 -35.13
C MET A 82 6.60 -31.95 -34.01
N GLU A 83 7.39 -32.99 -34.23
CA GLU A 83 8.42 -33.45 -33.29
C GLU A 83 9.47 -32.36 -33.01
N ALA A 84 9.89 -31.63 -34.05
CA ALA A 84 10.82 -30.51 -33.87
C ALA A 84 10.22 -29.36 -33.04
N ILE A 85 8.92 -29.08 -33.17
CA ILE A 85 8.23 -28.06 -32.33
C ILE A 85 8.13 -28.56 -30.89
N GLU A 86 7.74 -29.82 -30.68
CA GLU A 86 7.62 -30.44 -29.35
C GLU A 86 8.98 -30.47 -28.63
N GLU A 87 10.07 -30.72 -29.36
CA GLU A 87 11.42 -30.68 -28.83
C GLU A 87 11.78 -29.25 -28.35
N CYS A 88 11.46 -28.22 -29.12
CA CYS A 88 11.67 -26.83 -28.72
C CYS A 88 10.89 -26.49 -27.45
N LEU A 89 9.65 -26.96 -27.34
CA LEU A 89 8.83 -26.72 -26.16
C LEU A 89 9.36 -27.47 -24.93
N ARG A 90 9.83 -28.70 -25.08
CA ARG A 90 10.47 -29.50 -24.02
C ARG A 90 11.75 -28.84 -23.50
N ILE A 91 12.58 -28.30 -24.41
CA ILE A 91 13.76 -27.51 -24.05
C ILE A 91 13.35 -26.25 -23.27
N ASN A 92 12.29 -25.56 -23.66
CA ASN A 92 11.79 -24.39 -22.96
C ASN A 92 11.30 -24.75 -21.54
N GLU A 93 10.63 -25.87 -21.35
CA GLU A 93 10.22 -26.34 -20.02
C GLU A 93 11.42 -26.68 -19.15
N TRP A 94 12.42 -27.39 -19.72
CA TRP A 94 13.67 -27.67 -19.03
C TRP A 94 14.41 -26.39 -18.61
N ARG A 95 14.50 -25.40 -19.50
CA ARG A 95 15.11 -24.10 -19.20
C ARG A 95 14.36 -23.36 -18.07
N ARG A 96 13.02 -23.43 -18.11
CA ARG A 96 12.19 -22.87 -17.05
C ARG A 96 12.47 -23.51 -15.71
N ALA A 97 12.50 -24.83 -15.66
CA ALA A 97 12.78 -25.60 -14.46
C ALA A 97 14.18 -25.34 -13.86
N ASN A 98 15.15 -25.03 -14.71
CA ASN A 98 16.55 -24.76 -14.31
C ASN A 98 16.89 -23.27 -14.15
N GLY A 99 15.89 -22.38 -13.98
CA GLY A 99 16.11 -20.95 -13.72
C GLY A 99 16.56 -20.10 -14.92
N MET A 100 16.56 -20.69 -16.13
CA MET A 100 16.94 -20.04 -17.38
C MET A 100 15.73 -19.49 -18.15
N SER A 101 14.74 -18.95 -17.46
CA SER A 101 13.47 -18.48 -18.05
C SER A 101 13.65 -17.41 -19.14
N LYS A 102 14.72 -16.60 -19.04
CA LYS A 102 15.05 -15.57 -20.03
C LYS A 102 15.66 -16.13 -21.32
N GLN A 103 16.06 -17.41 -21.36
CA GLN A 103 16.63 -18.08 -22.51
C GLN A 103 15.62 -18.99 -23.23
N GLN A 104 14.34 -18.90 -22.91
CA GLN A 104 13.27 -19.63 -23.60
C GLN A 104 13.08 -19.09 -25.02
N MET A 105 12.88 -20.00 -25.97
CA MET A 105 12.54 -19.66 -27.35
C MET A 105 11.12 -19.09 -27.41
N LYS A 106 10.95 -17.95 -28.04
CA LYS A 106 9.63 -17.41 -28.40
C LYS A 106 9.10 -18.14 -29.65
N LYS A 107 7.83 -17.96 -29.97
CA LYS A 107 7.20 -18.57 -31.16
C LYS A 107 7.89 -18.17 -32.46
N ILE A 108 8.48 -16.97 -32.49
CA ILE A 108 9.27 -16.50 -33.64
C ILE A 108 10.59 -17.26 -33.74
N ASP A 109 11.28 -17.50 -32.62
CA ASP A 109 12.55 -18.20 -32.59
C ASP A 109 12.37 -19.69 -33.00
N ILE A 110 11.23 -20.30 -32.61
CA ILE A 110 10.84 -21.65 -33.07
C ILE A 110 10.64 -21.67 -34.58
N HIS A 111 9.96 -20.66 -35.14
CA HIS A 111 9.77 -20.53 -36.58
C HIS A 111 11.11 -20.40 -37.30
N GLU A 112 12.04 -19.56 -36.84
CA GLU A 112 13.39 -19.40 -37.40
C GLU A 112 14.21 -20.69 -37.29
N TYR A 113 14.07 -21.44 -36.18
CA TYR A 113 14.72 -22.74 -36.02
C TYR A 113 14.20 -23.77 -37.02
N LEU A 114 12.89 -23.81 -37.28
CA LEU A 114 12.29 -24.68 -38.30
C LEU A 114 12.76 -24.29 -39.69
N ALA A 115 12.85 -23.00 -40.00
CA ALA A 115 13.39 -22.52 -41.28
C ALA A 115 14.86 -22.94 -41.48
N LYS A 116 15.70 -22.90 -40.43
CA LYS A 116 17.10 -23.43 -40.49
C LYS A 116 17.13 -24.93 -40.75
N LYS A 117 16.14 -25.68 -40.29
CA LYS A 117 15.98 -27.12 -40.63
C LYS A 117 15.32 -27.36 -41.99
N LYS A 118 15.16 -26.32 -42.82
CA LYS A 118 14.59 -26.35 -44.18
C LYS A 118 13.11 -26.74 -44.25
N PHE A 119 12.35 -26.52 -43.15
CA PHE A 119 10.90 -26.66 -43.18
C PHE A 119 10.27 -25.37 -43.73
N ASP A 120 9.49 -25.49 -44.82
CA ASP A 120 8.73 -24.38 -45.41
C ASP A 120 7.36 -24.22 -44.72
N ILE A 121 7.30 -23.42 -43.70
CA ILE A 121 6.08 -23.18 -42.93
C ILE A 121 5.92 -21.71 -42.57
N SER A 122 4.71 -21.17 -42.64
CA SER A 122 4.45 -19.79 -42.25
C SER A 122 4.46 -19.63 -40.72
N TYR A 123 4.90 -18.46 -40.25
CA TYR A 123 4.88 -18.10 -38.83
C TYR A 123 3.49 -18.24 -38.20
N SER A 124 2.40 -17.88 -38.93
CA SER A 124 1.03 -18.01 -38.47
C SER A 124 0.64 -19.48 -38.18
N THR A 125 1.13 -20.42 -38.99
CA THR A 125 0.91 -21.86 -38.76
C THR A 125 1.71 -22.33 -37.54
N VAL A 126 2.98 -21.96 -37.39
CA VAL A 126 3.79 -22.30 -36.22
C VAL A 126 3.12 -21.77 -34.94
N LYS A 127 2.69 -20.51 -34.94
CA LYS A 127 1.97 -19.90 -33.81
C LYS A 127 0.72 -20.69 -33.42
N ARG A 128 -0.05 -21.18 -34.41
CA ARG A 128 -1.26 -21.99 -34.18
C ARG A 128 -0.91 -23.37 -33.65
N LEU A 129 0.10 -24.03 -34.18
CA LEU A 129 0.54 -25.37 -33.76
C LEU A 129 1.09 -25.33 -32.33
N VAL A 130 2.00 -24.38 -32.03
CA VAL A 130 2.52 -24.19 -30.67
C VAL A 130 1.40 -23.96 -29.70
N LYS A 131 0.43 -23.08 -30.03
CA LYS A 131 -0.73 -22.83 -29.18
C LYS A 131 -1.57 -24.10 -28.98
N SER A 132 -1.79 -24.90 -30.02
CA SER A 132 -2.55 -26.17 -29.92
C SER A 132 -1.86 -27.16 -29.00
N ILE A 133 -0.52 -27.26 -29.03
CA ILE A 133 0.24 -28.16 -28.15
C ILE A 133 0.21 -27.60 -26.71
N GLU A 134 0.43 -26.31 -26.50
CA GLU A 134 0.33 -25.64 -25.19
C GLU A 134 -1.07 -25.82 -24.58
N ASP A 135 -2.15 -25.76 -25.39
CA ASP A 135 -3.53 -25.93 -24.94
C ASP A 135 -3.87 -27.39 -24.56
N ARG A 136 -3.20 -28.41 -25.15
CA ARG A 136 -3.34 -29.84 -24.76
C ARG A 136 -2.75 -30.12 -23.37
N HIS A 137 -1.77 -29.35 -22.95
CA HIS A 137 -1.07 -29.49 -21.65
C HIS A 137 -1.63 -28.55 -20.56
N LYS A 138 -2.77 -27.90 -20.81
CA LYS A 138 -3.42 -27.09 -19.78
C LYS A 138 -3.98 -27.95 -18.67
N GLU A 139 -3.35 -27.83 -17.51
CA GLU A 139 -3.89 -28.43 -16.29
C GLU A 139 -5.10 -27.65 -15.79
N ALA A 140 -6.09 -28.36 -15.25
CA ALA A 140 -7.21 -27.73 -14.56
C ALA A 140 -6.73 -27.16 -13.21
N PHE A 141 -7.10 -25.92 -12.92
CA PHE A 141 -6.81 -25.35 -11.61
C PHE A 141 -7.82 -25.86 -10.59
N ILE A 142 -7.30 -26.47 -9.51
CA ILE A 142 -8.12 -26.89 -8.38
C ILE A 142 -8.40 -25.63 -7.55
N ARG A 143 -9.68 -25.24 -7.48
CA ARG A 143 -10.09 -24.12 -6.61
C ARG A 143 -9.86 -24.49 -5.16
N GLN A 144 -9.05 -23.69 -4.47
CA GLN A 144 -8.83 -23.82 -3.03
C GLN A 144 -9.95 -23.10 -2.28
N ASP A 145 -10.46 -23.71 -1.23
CA ASP A 145 -11.32 -23.08 -0.23
C ASP A 145 -10.58 -23.04 1.11
N TYR A 146 -10.53 -21.88 1.73
CA TYR A 146 -9.80 -21.63 2.96
C TYR A 146 -10.78 -21.37 4.10
N SER A 147 -10.38 -21.72 5.32
CA SER A 147 -11.14 -21.37 6.52
C SER A 147 -10.91 -19.92 6.91
N TYR A 148 -11.83 -19.34 7.68
CA TYR A 148 -11.64 -18.01 8.26
C TYR A 148 -10.43 -17.96 9.18
N GLY A 149 -9.68 -16.85 9.15
CA GLY A 149 -8.48 -16.62 9.96
C GLY A 149 -7.26 -17.48 9.59
N GLU A 150 -7.36 -18.31 8.54
CA GLU A 150 -6.31 -19.26 8.16
C GLU A 150 -5.20 -18.57 7.36
N ILE A 151 -5.55 -17.93 6.25
CA ILE A 151 -4.58 -17.40 5.28
C ILE A 151 -4.87 -15.94 4.96
N CYS A 152 -3.81 -15.13 4.96
CA CYS A 152 -3.81 -13.79 4.39
C CYS A 152 -2.62 -13.64 3.43
N GLU A 153 -2.87 -13.12 2.25
CA GLU A 153 -1.86 -12.80 1.24
C GLU A 153 -1.41 -11.35 1.39
N PHE A 154 -0.11 -11.12 1.24
CA PHE A 154 0.51 -9.80 1.27
C PHE A 154 1.25 -9.51 -0.04
N ASP A 155 1.08 -8.28 -0.56
CA ASP A 155 1.84 -7.82 -1.73
C ASP A 155 2.08 -6.31 -1.71
N TRP A 156 3.13 -5.89 -2.43
CA TRP A 156 3.42 -4.50 -2.70
C TRP A 156 2.88 -4.06 -4.05
N GLY A 157 2.24 -2.89 -4.08
CA GLY A 157 1.91 -2.18 -5.30
C GLY A 157 2.60 -0.83 -5.36
N THR A 158 2.74 -0.25 -6.54
CA THR A 158 3.25 1.11 -6.70
C THR A 158 2.14 2.00 -7.21
N VAL A 159 1.99 3.18 -6.62
CA VAL A 159 1.09 4.25 -7.07
C VAL A 159 1.87 5.56 -7.20
N LYS A 160 1.54 6.38 -8.19
CA LYS A 160 2.14 7.72 -8.35
C LYS A 160 1.16 8.75 -7.81
N LEU A 161 1.61 9.56 -6.84
CA LEU A 161 0.81 10.59 -6.18
C LEU A 161 1.63 11.89 -6.09
N ASP A 162 0.94 13.02 -6.12
CA ASP A 162 1.51 14.32 -5.79
C ASP A 162 1.18 14.65 -4.32
N ILE A 163 2.20 14.58 -3.46
CA ILE A 163 2.05 14.87 -2.04
C ILE A 163 2.87 16.12 -1.69
N GLY A 164 2.19 17.13 -1.17
CA GLY A 164 2.78 18.42 -0.80
C GLY A 164 3.09 19.32 -1.99
N GLY A 165 2.47 19.10 -3.16
CA GLY A 165 2.64 19.95 -4.36
C GLY A 165 4.04 19.90 -4.97
N SER A 166 4.82 18.85 -4.67
CA SER A 166 6.20 18.69 -5.18
C SER A 166 6.28 17.95 -6.52
N GLY A 167 5.11 17.62 -7.11
CA GLY A 167 4.99 16.79 -8.30
C GLY A 167 4.82 15.31 -8.00
N TYR A 168 4.56 14.53 -9.05
CA TYR A 168 4.27 13.11 -8.91
C TYR A 168 5.51 12.28 -8.53
N ALA A 169 5.40 11.58 -7.41
CA ALA A 169 6.39 10.62 -6.94
C ALA A 169 5.77 9.21 -6.78
N ALA A 170 6.62 8.18 -6.85
CA ALA A 170 6.20 6.80 -6.64
C ALA A 170 6.11 6.50 -5.13
N TYR A 171 4.95 6.06 -4.68
CA TYR A 171 4.71 5.55 -3.33
C TYR A 171 4.43 4.05 -3.37
N GLN A 172 4.81 3.35 -2.32
CA GLN A 172 4.68 1.92 -2.18
C GLN A 172 3.43 1.60 -1.37
N MET A 173 2.52 0.82 -1.95
CA MET A 173 1.26 0.44 -1.33
C MET A 173 1.36 -0.99 -0.83
N ALA A 174 1.40 -1.19 0.48
CA ALA A 174 1.28 -2.49 1.13
C ALA A 174 -0.19 -2.92 1.10
N VAL A 175 -0.49 -4.09 0.54
CA VAL A 175 -1.86 -4.60 0.40
C VAL A 175 -1.97 -5.96 1.08
N PHE A 176 -2.99 -6.10 1.91
CA PHE A 176 -3.36 -7.34 2.57
C PHE A 176 -4.71 -7.82 2.03
N SER A 177 -4.78 -9.09 1.69
CA SER A 177 -5.98 -9.73 1.14
C SER A 177 -6.17 -11.10 1.81
N PRO A 178 -7.07 -11.22 2.80
CA PRO A 178 -7.50 -12.50 3.31
C PRO A 178 -8.02 -13.40 2.20
N ALA A 179 -7.68 -14.68 2.24
CA ALA A 179 -8.05 -15.65 1.22
C ALA A 179 -9.56 -15.95 1.23
N LYS A 180 -10.20 -15.84 2.39
CA LYS A 180 -11.65 -15.96 2.57
C LYS A 180 -12.29 -14.58 2.65
N GLY A 181 -13.51 -14.41 2.15
CA GLY A 181 -14.30 -13.18 2.30
C GLY A 181 -13.94 -12.01 1.37
N GLY A 182 -12.72 -11.95 0.84
CA GLY A 182 -12.31 -10.92 -0.12
C GLY A 182 -12.12 -9.51 0.48
N TYR A 183 -11.91 -9.40 1.80
CA TYR A 183 -11.57 -8.16 2.49
C TYR A 183 -10.24 -7.61 1.98
N ARG A 184 -10.09 -6.27 1.97
CA ARG A 184 -8.87 -5.60 1.52
C ARG A 184 -8.48 -4.51 2.48
N TYR A 185 -7.21 -4.50 2.84
CA TYR A 185 -6.59 -3.43 3.61
C TYR A 185 -5.33 -2.97 2.87
N ALA A 186 -5.10 -1.67 2.82
CA ALA A 186 -3.91 -1.14 2.18
C ALA A 186 -3.37 0.08 2.92
N MET A 187 -2.04 0.29 2.84
CA MET A 187 -1.32 1.41 3.43
C MET A 187 -0.16 1.87 2.53
N LEU A 188 0.08 3.19 2.46
CA LEU A 188 1.13 3.81 1.65
C LEU A 188 2.38 4.10 2.45
N PHE A 189 3.53 3.89 1.81
CA PHE A 189 4.87 4.18 2.31
C PHE A 189 5.71 4.87 1.24
N LYS A 190 6.77 5.56 1.64
CA LYS A 190 7.74 6.15 0.70
C LYS A 190 8.63 5.09 0.06
N THR A 191 8.96 4.01 0.80
CA THR A 191 9.90 2.96 0.37
C THR A 191 9.40 1.56 0.77
N GLN A 192 9.88 0.54 0.05
CA GLN A 192 9.72 -0.88 0.42
C GLN A 192 10.96 -1.32 1.21
N ASP A 193 11.06 -0.92 2.46
CA ASP A 193 12.16 -1.30 3.35
C ASP A 193 11.66 -2.05 4.60
N THR A 194 12.60 -2.51 5.42
CA THR A 194 12.29 -3.28 6.61
C THR A 194 11.33 -2.57 7.57
N PRO A 195 11.51 -1.29 7.93
CA PRO A 195 10.54 -0.60 8.79
C PRO A 195 9.14 -0.50 8.17
N SER A 196 9.06 -0.21 6.87
CA SER A 196 7.76 -0.13 6.15
C SER A 196 7.05 -1.48 6.12
N PHE A 197 7.80 -2.57 5.89
CA PHE A 197 7.29 -3.93 5.93
C PHE A 197 6.75 -4.29 7.32
N GLN A 198 7.55 -4.08 8.36
CA GLN A 198 7.14 -4.37 9.74
C GLN A 198 5.95 -3.50 10.17
N GLN A 199 5.97 -2.19 9.88
CA GLN A 199 4.89 -1.28 10.24
C GLN A 199 3.58 -1.64 9.53
N SER A 200 3.63 -2.00 8.24
CA SER A 200 2.42 -2.39 7.52
C SER A 200 1.71 -3.57 8.17
N HIS A 201 2.47 -4.57 8.66
CA HIS A 201 1.93 -5.73 9.37
C HIS A 201 1.39 -5.36 10.75
N ALA A 202 2.15 -4.56 11.52
CA ALA A 202 1.73 -4.12 12.85
C ALA A 202 0.42 -3.29 12.79
N GLU A 203 0.29 -2.41 11.79
CA GLU A 203 -0.93 -1.63 11.56
C GLU A 203 -2.10 -2.51 11.11
N PHE A 204 -1.85 -3.44 10.17
CA PHE A 204 -2.87 -4.38 9.70
C PHE A 204 -3.40 -5.27 10.82
N PHE A 205 -2.52 -5.89 11.62
CA PHE A 205 -2.93 -6.76 12.72
C PHE A 205 -3.66 -6.00 13.83
N SER A 206 -3.22 -4.78 14.13
CA SER A 206 -3.94 -3.88 15.04
C SER A 206 -5.33 -3.52 14.50
N HIS A 207 -5.45 -3.24 13.20
CA HIS A 207 -6.73 -2.98 12.53
C HIS A 207 -7.67 -4.19 12.57
N CYS A 208 -7.15 -5.38 12.34
CA CYS A 208 -7.90 -6.65 12.40
C CYS A 208 -8.27 -7.05 13.83
N LYS A 209 -7.64 -6.47 14.85
CA LYS A 209 -7.69 -6.90 16.26
C LYS A 209 -7.23 -8.34 16.46
N GLY A 210 -6.29 -8.79 15.66
CA GLY A 210 -5.72 -10.13 15.64
C GLY A 210 -4.92 -10.37 14.38
N ASN A 211 -4.33 -11.54 14.24
CA ASN A 211 -3.55 -11.89 13.06
C ASN A 211 -3.90 -13.29 12.52
N TYR A 212 -3.61 -13.48 11.24
CA TYR A 212 -3.87 -14.73 10.52
C TYR A 212 -2.87 -15.81 10.92
N LYS A 213 -3.29 -17.10 10.86
CA LYS A 213 -2.41 -18.23 11.17
C LYS A 213 -1.24 -18.34 10.20
N THR A 214 -1.46 -18.02 8.93
CA THR A 214 -0.44 -18.11 7.89
C THR A 214 -0.49 -16.88 6.98
N MET A 215 0.68 -16.23 6.82
CA MET A 215 0.87 -15.15 5.87
C MET A 215 1.56 -15.67 4.62
N ILE A 216 1.08 -15.27 3.44
CA ILE A 216 1.68 -15.64 2.14
C ILE A 216 2.38 -14.42 1.54
N TYR A 217 3.64 -14.61 1.16
CA TYR A 217 4.49 -13.60 0.55
C TYR A 217 4.99 -14.01 -0.83
N ASP A 218 5.17 -13.03 -1.70
CA ASP A 218 5.97 -13.22 -2.89
C ASP A 218 7.48 -13.15 -2.58
N ASN A 219 8.30 -13.36 -3.61
CA ASN A 219 9.76 -13.32 -3.54
C ASN A 219 10.31 -11.89 -3.39
N MET A 220 9.78 -11.12 -2.45
CA MET A 220 10.21 -9.75 -2.17
C MET A 220 11.46 -9.72 -1.28
N ARG A 221 12.38 -8.78 -1.56
CA ARG A 221 13.66 -8.64 -0.83
C ARG A 221 13.51 -8.40 0.67
N VAL A 222 12.41 -7.78 1.10
CA VAL A 222 12.15 -7.52 2.52
C VAL A 222 11.71 -8.77 3.29
N ALA A 223 11.24 -9.81 2.59
CA ALA A 223 10.80 -11.06 3.18
C ALA A 223 11.79 -12.22 2.94
N VAL A 224 12.47 -12.26 1.78
CA VAL A 224 13.43 -13.31 1.39
C VAL A 224 14.84 -12.76 1.40
N LYS A 225 15.72 -13.36 2.22
CA LYS A 225 17.14 -13.01 2.32
C LYS A 225 17.97 -13.68 1.22
N LYS A 226 17.75 -14.99 0.99
CA LYS A 226 18.53 -15.80 0.06
C LYS A 226 17.68 -16.94 -0.50
N PHE A 227 17.91 -17.25 -1.78
CA PHE A 227 17.40 -18.47 -2.40
C PHE A 227 18.45 -19.58 -2.19
N VAL A 228 18.12 -20.60 -1.41
CA VAL A 228 19.04 -21.70 -1.06
C VAL A 228 18.91 -22.85 -2.07
N GLY A 229 17.77 -22.92 -2.82
CA GLY A 229 17.50 -23.92 -3.85
C GLY A 229 16.28 -23.52 -4.68
N LEU A 230 15.81 -24.44 -5.55
CA LEU A 230 14.62 -24.21 -6.38
C LEU A 230 13.34 -23.97 -5.54
N HIS A 231 13.29 -24.52 -4.33
CA HIS A 231 12.11 -24.47 -3.47
C HIS A 231 12.39 -23.96 -2.04
N GLU A 232 13.65 -23.81 -1.65
CA GLU A 232 14.04 -23.36 -0.31
C GLU A 232 14.44 -21.88 -0.33
N LYS A 233 13.85 -21.10 0.57
CA LYS A 233 14.08 -19.66 0.72
C LYS A 233 14.37 -19.36 2.19
N GLU A 234 15.48 -18.66 2.44
CA GLU A 234 15.81 -18.17 3.76
C GLU A 234 15.03 -16.87 4.04
N PRO A 235 14.18 -16.81 5.08
CA PRO A 235 13.47 -15.59 5.45
C PRO A 235 14.44 -14.51 5.92
N THR A 236 14.03 -13.26 5.81
CA THR A 236 14.76 -12.15 6.45
C THR A 236 14.56 -12.19 7.96
N LYS A 237 15.53 -11.63 8.71
CA LYS A 237 15.43 -11.45 10.15
C LYS A 237 14.14 -10.72 10.54
N ALA A 238 13.77 -9.67 9.77
CA ALA A 238 12.56 -8.89 10.00
C ALA A 238 11.27 -9.71 9.92
N LEU A 239 11.15 -10.61 8.93
CA LEU A 239 10.00 -11.50 8.83
C LEU A 239 9.97 -12.53 9.96
N THR A 240 11.13 -13.08 10.32
CA THR A 240 11.24 -14.03 11.43
C THR A 240 10.84 -13.38 12.77
N GLU A 241 11.30 -12.16 13.04
CA GLU A 241 10.92 -11.38 14.23
C GLU A 241 9.42 -11.16 14.32
N LEU A 242 8.79 -10.72 13.23
CA LEU A 242 7.33 -10.54 13.16
C LEU A 242 6.58 -11.86 13.38
N SER A 243 7.03 -12.94 12.73
CA SER A 243 6.40 -14.27 12.83
C SER A 243 6.44 -14.78 14.26
N ILE A 244 7.60 -14.68 14.92
CA ILE A 244 7.76 -15.10 16.32
C ILE A 244 6.93 -14.22 17.25
N TYR A 245 6.96 -12.89 17.06
CA TYR A 245 6.24 -11.97 17.93
C TYR A 245 4.74 -12.19 17.88
N TYR A 246 4.14 -12.28 16.67
CA TYR A 246 2.70 -12.44 16.48
C TYR A 246 2.23 -13.89 16.45
N GLY A 247 3.14 -14.87 16.43
CA GLY A 247 2.82 -16.30 16.43
C GLY A 247 2.25 -16.83 15.13
N PHE A 248 2.48 -16.17 13.99
CA PHE A 248 2.00 -16.62 12.68
C PHE A 248 3.06 -17.44 11.92
N ASN A 249 2.60 -18.37 11.10
CA ASN A 249 3.42 -19.04 10.10
C ASN A 249 3.50 -18.23 8.81
N PHE A 250 4.52 -18.46 8.01
CA PHE A 250 4.61 -17.83 6.69
C PHE A 250 5.00 -18.83 5.60
N ARG A 251 4.57 -18.50 4.39
CA ARG A 251 4.84 -19.29 3.18
C ARG A 251 5.19 -18.35 2.05
N PHE A 252 6.16 -18.75 1.20
CA PHE A 252 6.51 -18.04 -0.02
C PHE A 252 5.87 -18.72 -1.23
N THR A 253 5.38 -17.92 -2.19
CA THR A 253 4.87 -18.44 -3.46
C THR A 253 5.99 -19.06 -4.29
N ASN A 254 5.67 -20.10 -5.06
CA ASN A 254 6.64 -20.74 -5.95
C ASN A 254 6.93 -19.88 -7.16
N ILE A 255 8.19 -19.93 -7.66
CA ILE A 255 8.59 -19.23 -8.89
C ILE A 255 7.78 -19.80 -10.06
N ALA A 256 7.19 -18.92 -10.88
CA ALA A 256 6.40 -19.22 -12.08
C ALA A 256 5.04 -19.93 -11.87
N LYS A 257 4.53 -20.02 -10.64
CA LYS A 257 3.15 -20.48 -10.36
C LYS A 257 2.24 -19.30 -10.00
N GLY A 258 1.95 -18.43 -10.96
CA GLY A 258 1.06 -17.25 -10.79
C GLY A 258 -0.34 -17.59 -10.24
N ASN A 259 -0.72 -18.86 -10.27
CA ASN A 259 -2.00 -19.35 -9.77
C ASN A 259 -2.08 -19.39 -8.23
N GLU A 260 -0.93 -19.47 -7.54
CA GLU A 260 -0.85 -19.49 -6.07
C GLU A 260 -1.09 -18.11 -5.45
N LYS A 261 -1.06 -17.01 -6.24
CA LYS A 261 -1.15 -15.62 -5.79
C LYS A 261 -2.30 -14.82 -6.43
N GLY A 262 -3.29 -15.52 -6.99
CA GLY A 262 -4.33 -14.88 -7.80
C GLY A 262 -5.24 -13.88 -7.07
N HIS A 263 -5.28 -13.89 -5.75
CA HIS A 263 -6.16 -13.01 -4.97
C HIS A 263 -5.52 -11.64 -4.69
N VAL A 264 -4.26 -11.61 -4.21
CA VAL A 264 -3.63 -10.33 -3.82
C VAL A 264 -3.18 -9.50 -5.01
N GLU A 265 -2.66 -10.09 -6.11
CA GLU A 265 -2.31 -9.33 -7.32
C GLU A 265 -3.52 -8.59 -7.90
N ARG A 266 -4.65 -9.28 -7.98
CA ARG A 266 -5.94 -8.65 -8.38
C ARG A 266 -6.38 -7.59 -7.38
N SER A 267 -6.13 -7.79 -6.08
CA SER A 267 -6.45 -6.81 -5.03
C SER A 267 -5.60 -5.56 -5.14
N VAL A 268 -4.28 -5.68 -5.40
CA VAL A 268 -3.38 -4.54 -5.62
C VAL A 268 -3.86 -3.69 -6.80
N GLU A 269 -4.10 -4.31 -7.97
CA GLU A 269 -4.59 -3.61 -9.15
C GLU A 269 -5.98 -2.98 -8.89
N TYR A 270 -6.88 -3.73 -8.28
CA TYR A 270 -8.24 -3.31 -8.01
C TYR A 270 -8.29 -2.11 -7.06
N VAL A 271 -7.55 -2.15 -5.94
CA VAL A 271 -7.48 -1.05 -4.96
C VAL A 271 -6.87 0.17 -5.63
N ARG A 272 -5.71 0.05 -6.29
CA ARG A 272 -5.05 1.15 -6.99
C ARG A 272 -5.98 1.84 -7.98
N ARG A 273 -6.64 1.06 -8.83
CA ARG A 273 -7.55 1.59 -9.85
C ARG A 273 -8.80 2.21 -9.25
N LYS A 274 -9.43 1.55 -8.27
CA LYS A 274 -10.71 2.02 -7.71
C LYS A 274 -10.59 3.19 -6.76
N VAL A 275 -9.43 3.37 -6.13
CA VAL A 275 -9.22 4.47 -5.17
C VAL A 275 -8.61 5.69 -5.85
N PHE A 276 -7.62 5.50 -6.73
CA PHE A 276 -6.79 6.59 -7.23
C PHE A 276 -7.01 6.96 -8.71
N SER A 277 -7.96 6.31 -9.44
CA SER A 277 -8.13 6.59 -10.87
C SER A 277 -9.07 7.77 -11.18
N GLU A 278 -9.87 8.21 -10.23
CA GLU A 278 -10.76 9.36 -10.42
C GLU A 278 -9.96 10.67 -10.38
N PRO A 279 -10.29 11.67 -11.21
CA PRO A 279 -9.60 12.95 -11.22
C PRO A 279 -9.60 13.62 -9.83
N GLY A 280 -8.42 14.03 -9.37
CA GLY A 280 -8.23 14.68 -8.07
C GLY A 280 -7.93 13.73 -6.90
N ASN A 281 -8.10 12.43 -7.08
CA ASN A 281 -7.79 11.42 -6.04
C ASN A 281 -6.30 11.05 -5.96
N ASP A 282 -5.43 11.83 -6.57
CA ASP A 282 -3.99 11.59 -6.67
C ASP A 282 -3.15 12.74 -6.08
N LYS A 283 -3.80 13.74 -5.44
CA LYS A 283 -3.16 14.91 -4.84
C LYS A 283 -3.52 15.06 -3.37
N PHE A 284 -2.51 15.17 -2.52
CA PHE A 284 -2.66 15.26 -1.06
C PHE A 284 -1.63 16.22 -0.47
N ASN A 285 -1.93 16.80 0.69
CA ASN A 285 -0.97 17.65 1.39
C ASN A 285 0.09 16.81 2.13
N THR A 286 -0.33 15.68 2.71
CA THR A 286 0.54 14.81 3.50
C THR A 286 0.33 13.33 3.16
N LEU A 287 1.34 12.49 3.46
CA LEU A 287 1.21 11.04 3.33
C LEU A 287 0.16 10.47 4.31
N ALA A 288 -0.02 11.10 5.47
CA ALA A 288 -1.06 10.71 6.43
C ALA A 288 -2.46 10.91 5.84
N GLU A 289 -2.71 12.05 5.19
CA GLU A 289 -3.97 12.34 4.47
C GLU A 289 -4.21 11.32 3.36
N ALA A 290 -3.19 11.02 2.54
CA ALA A 290 -3.28 10.00 1.50
C ALA A 290 -3.61 8.61 2.05
N ASN A 291 -3.05 8.25 3.22
CA ASN A 291 -3.35 6.99 3.91
C ASN A 291 -4.78 6.95 4.45
N GLN A 292 -5.28 8.05 5.02
CA GLN A 292 -6.68 8.13 5.46
C GLN A 292 -7.63 7.98 4.28
N PHE A 293 -7.33 8.64 3.15
CA PHE A 293 -8.11 8.52 1.92
C PHE A 293 -8.10 7.08 1.38
N LEU A 294 -6.93 6.42 1.33
CA LEU A 294 -6.80 5.04 0.91
C LEU A 294 -7.60 4.08 1.80
N LEU A 295 -7.53 4.25 3.13
CA LEU A 295 -8.27 3.42 4.08
C LEU A 295 -9.78 3.60 3.88
N ALA A 296 -10.27 4.84 3.76
CA ALA A 296 -11.67 5.12 3.46
C ALA A 296 -12.10 4.51 2.11
N GLY A 297 -11.24 4.55 1.10
CA GLY A 297 -11.43 3.88 -0.18
C GLY A 297 -11.56 2.36 -0.04
N CYS A 298 -10.67 1.72 0.69
CA CYS A 298 -10.74 0.29 0.98
C CYS A 298 -12.04 -0.06 1.73
N MET A 299 -12.47 0.73 2.70
CA MET A 299 -13.73 0.53 3.43
C MET A 299 -14.95 0.64 2.50
N LYS A 300 -14.96 1.61 1.58
CA LYS A 300 -15.99 1.70 0.52
C LYS A 300 -16.05 0.42 -0.34
N LEU A 301 -14.88 -0.12 -0.72
CA LEU A 301 -14.80 -1.34 -1.53
C LEU A 301 -15.26 -2.56 -0.75
N ASN A 302 -14.92 -2.66 0.53
CA ASN A 302 -15.30 -3.76 1.41
C ASN A 302 -16.80 -3.79 1.76
N ASN A 303 -17.50 -2.67 1.60
CA ASN A 303 -18.96 -2.59 1.77
C ASN A 303 -19.74 -2.93 0.50
N LYS A 304 -19.07 -3.15 -0.65
CA LYS A 304 -19.74 -3.54 -1.90
C LYS A 304 -19.94 -5.05 -1.98
N VAL A 305 -21.08 -5.46 -2.50
CA VAL A 305 -21.34 -6.87 -2.80
C VAL A 305 -20.31 -7.35 -3.84
N SER A 306 -19.61 -8.42 -3.53
CA SER A 306 -18.66 -9.07 -4.43
C SER A 306 -19.38 -9.85 -5.54
N SER A 307 -18.65 -10.29 -6.58
CA SER A 307 -19.19 -11.15 -7.64
C SER A 307 -19.77 -12.49 -7.14
N ASN A 308 -19.38 -12.90 -5.93
CA ASN A 308 -19.85 -14.13 -5.29
C ASN A 308 -21.07 -13.90 -4.38
N GLY A 309 -21.65 -12.69 -4.38
CA GLY A 309 -22.78 -12.32 -3.53
C GLY A 309 -22.44 -12.02 -2.06
N THR A 310 -21.16 -12.09 -1.66
CA THR A 310 -20.73 -11.79 -0.29
C THR A 310 -20.36 -10.32 -0.14
N ILE A 311 -20.58 -9.74 1.04
CA ILE A 311 -20.11 -8.41 1.43
C ILE A 311 -18.83 -8.58 2.24
N PRO A 312 -17.65 -8.14 1.73
CA PRO A 312 -16.37 -8.41 2.37
C PRO A 312 -16.25 -7.95 3.83
N ILE A 313 -16.87 -6.84 4.22
CA ILE A 313 -16.83 -6.34 5.59
C ILE A 313 -17.61 -7.24 6.56
N GLU A 314 -18.69 -7.86 6.10
CA GLU A 314 -19.50 -8.79 6.93
C GLU A 314 -18.72 -10.10 7.13
N ALA A 315 -18.18 -10.66 6.05
CA ALA A 315 -17.31 -11.83 6.12
C ALA A 315 -16.09 -11.57 7.03
N PHE A 316 -15.51 -10.38 6.98
CA PHE A 316 -14.38 -10.01 7.84
C PHE A 316 -14.76 -9.91 9.33
N ARG A 317 -15.95 -9.39 9.65
CA ARG A 317 -16.45 -9.36 11.05
C ARG A 317 -16.59 -10.77 11.62
N GLU A 318 -17.05 -11.73 10.81
CA GLU A 318 -17.10 -13.13 11.20
C GLU A 318 -15.68 -13.71 11.35
N GLU A 319 -14.78 -13.41 10.40
CA GLU A 319 -13.39 -13.87 10.38
C GLU A 319 -12.59 -13.42 11.61
N GLN A 320 -12.89 -12.24 12.17
CA GLN A 320 -12.23 -11.74 13.38
C GLN A 320 -12.31 -12.70 14.58
N ASN A 321 -13.34 -13.54 14.67
CA ASN A 321 -13.50 -14.54 15.73
C ASN A 321 -12.51 -15.72 15.61
N TYR A 322 -11.88 -15.89 14.46
CA TYR A 322 -10.97 -17.01 14.15
C TYR A 322 -9.50 -16.58 14.08
N LEU A 323 -9.21 -15.28 14.25
CA LEU A 323 -7.86 -14.76 14.26
C LEU A 323 -7.10 -15.17 15.53
N LEU A 324 -5.77 -15.21 15.42
CA LEU A 324 -4.90 -15.33 16.60
C LEU A 324 -5.02 -14.08 17.47
N PRO A 325 -4.72 -14.18 18.78
CA PRO A 325 -4.88 -13.07 19.71
C PRO A 325 -4.19 -11.78 19.26
N ASN A 326 -4.83 -10.64 19.51
CA ASN A 326 -4.24 -9.33 19.25
C ASN A 326 -3.14 -9.04 20.28
N LEU A 327 -1.92 -8.79 19.77
CA LEU A 327 -0.79 -8.34 20.57
C LEU A 327 -0.58 -6.82 20.40
N PRO A 328 0.13 -6.15 21.33
CA PRO A 328 0.55 -4.76 21.14
C PRO A 328 1.29 -4.58 19.80
N LYS A 329 1.28 -3.37 19.25
CA LYS A 329 1.97 -3.11 17.99
C LYS A 329 3.46 -3.38 18.12
N PHE A 330 4.01 -4.17 17.20
CA PHE A 330 5.46 -4.38 17.08
C PHE A 330 6.17 -3.05 16.81
N GLU A 331 7.28 -2.80 17.50
CA GLU A 331 8.10 -1.62 17.26
C GLU A 331 8.87 -1.75 15.93
N SER A 332 8.33 -1.15 14.89
CA SER A 332 8.81 -1.31 13.51
C SER A 332 9.96 -0.36 13.21
N CYS A 333 11.16 -0.73 13.64
CA CYS A 333 12.37 0.06 13.42
C CYS A 333 13.60 -0.81 13.16
N ILE A 334 14.62 -0.24 12.54
CA ILE A 334 15.97 -0.81 12.50
C ILE A 334 16.78 -0.17 13.62
N TYR A 335 17.26 -1.00 14.54
CA TYR A 335 18.14 -0.59 15.63
C TYR A 335 19.59 -0.90 15.26
N SER A 336 20.46 0.11 15.34
CA SER A 336 21.89 -0.03 15.02
C SER A 336 22.74 0.96 15.80
N GLU A 337 24.01 0.61 15.97
CA GLU A 337 25.04 1.44 16.57
C GLU A 337 25.75 2.27 15.51
N TYR A 338 26.04 3.54 15.86
CA TYR A 338 26.71 4.48 14.97
C TYR A 338 27.80 5.25 15.73
N ARG A 339 28.94 5.44 15.08
CA ARG A 339 29.98 6.33 15.62
C ARG A 339 29.69 7.77 15.16
N VAL A 340 29.72 8.69 16.11
CA VAL A 340 29.56 10.11 15.83
C VAL A 340 30.84 10.65 15.19
N ASP A 341 30.72 11.26 14.02
CA ASP A 341 31.83 11.82 13.27
C ASP A 341 32.30 13.20 13.80
N LYS A 342 33.34 13.75 13.17
CA LYS A 342 33.89 15.08 13.52
C LYS A 342 32.95 16.25 13.26
N TYR A 343 31.90 16.05 12.48
CA TYR A 343 30.87 17.03 12.18
C TYR A 343 29.70 16.94 13.16
N SER A 344 29.83 16.12 14.21
CA SER A 344 28.74 15.83 15.16
C SER A 344 27.52 15.24 14.48
N THR A 345 27.75 14.31 13.54
CA THR A 345 26.70 13.59 12.84
C THR A 345 26.88 12.08 12.90
N ILE A 346 25.78 11.36 12.76
CA ILE A 346 25.75 9.94 12.42
C ILE A 346 25.32 9.76 10.98
N ILE A 347 25.81 8.72 10.33
CA ILE A 347 25.45 8.41 8.93
C ILE A 347 24.50 7.22 8.90
N VAL A 348 23.24 7.49 8.57
CA VAL A 348 22.20 6.48 8.40
C VAL A 348 21.74 6.48 6.95
N ASN A 349 21.83 5.34 6.25
CA ASN A 349 21.46 5.23 4.84
C ASN A 349 22.07 6.34 3.96
N GLN A 350 23.38 6.61 4.12
CA GLN A 350 24.16 7.63 3.40
C GLN A 350 23.75 9.09 3.70
N ASN A 351 22.87 9.33 4.66
CA ASN A 351 22.45 10.67 5.08
C ASN A 351 23.01 11.00 6.46
N HIS A 352 23.34 12.27 6.66
CA HIS A 352 23.91 12.80 7.90
C HIS A 352 22.83 13.35 8.82
N TYR A 353 22.85 12.93 10.08
CA TYR A 353 21.92 13.40 11.10
C TYR A 353 22.70 13.92 12.30
N SER A 354 22.48 15.19 12.68
CA SER A 354 23.22 15.79 13.75
C SER A 354 22.84 15.23 15.12
N VAL A 355 23.81 15.20 16.01
CA VAL A 355 23.66 14.89 17.43
C VAL A 355 24.40 15.92 18.26
N PRO A 356 24.12 16.07 19.58
CA PRO A 356 24.84 17.03 20.41
C PRO A 356 26.35 16.89 20.30
N ASP A 357 27.06 18.02 20.12
CA ASP A 357 28.49 18.11 19.83
C ASP A 357 29.41 17.51 20.93
N LYS A 358 28.89 17.35 22.15
CA LYS A 358 29.57 16.62 23.25
C LYS A 358 29.75 15.12 22.97
N LEU A 359 29.06 14.57 21.96
CA LEU A 359 29.07 13.15 21.60
C LEU A 359 30.07 12.83 20.49
N VAL A 360 30.79 13.81 19.92
CA VAL A 360 31.80 13.57 18.88
C VAL A 360 32.79 12.50 19.30
N GLY A 361 32.98 11.50 18.42
CA GLY A 361 33.86 10.35 18.65
C GLY A 361 33.24 9.20 19.47
N LYS A 362 32.09 9.43 20.11
CA LYS A 362 31.36 8.40 20.88
C LYS A 362 30.53 7.51 19.99
N ILE A 363 30.12 6.37 20.53
CA ILE A 363 29.15 5.46 19.90
C ILE A 363 27.77 5.77 20.47
N VAL A 364 26.78 5.89 19.61
CA VAL A 364 25.38 6.13 19.93
C VAL A 364 24.51 5.07 19.26
N ASN A 365 23.35 4.80 19.82
CA ASN A 365 22.36 3.90 19.25
C ASN A 365 21.30 4.71 18.48
N ALA A 366 20.84 4.21 17.35
CA ALA A 366 19.73 4.84 16.66
C ALA A 366 18.65 3.84 16.24
N LYS A 367 17.40 4.25 16.38
CA LYS A 367 16.21 3.57 15.86
C LYS A 367 15.76 4.31 14.61
N MET A 368 15.80 3.64 13.46
CA MET A 368 15.30 4.17 12.20
C MET A 368 13.89 3.63 11.94
N PHE A 369 12.92 4.51 12.00
CA PHE A 369 11.51 4.26 11.64
C PHE A 369 11.24 4.57 10.17
N THR A 370 10.00 4.50 9.75
CA THR A 370 9.56 4.84 8.39
C THR A 370 9.63 6.34 8.10
N ASP A 371 9.42 7.19 9.09
CA ASP A 371 9.30 8.64 9.00
C ASP A 371 10.39 9.41 9.77
N LYS A 372 11.00 8.80 10.76
CA LYS A 372 11.94 9.45 11.68
C LYS A 372 13.11 8.56 12.10
N ILE A 373 14.14 9.21 12.64
CA ILE A 373 15.28 8.58 13.29
C ILE A 373 15.38 9.15 14.70
N ILE A 374 15.45 8.26 15.69
CA ILE A 374 15.63 8.64 17.09
C ILE A 374 16.98 8.12 17.55
N VAL A 375 17.81 9.01 18.07
CA VAL A 375 19.18 8.70 18.54
C VAL A 375 19.21 8.67 20.04
N TYR A 376 19.86 7.65 20.59
CA TYR A 376 19.99 7.40 22.03
C TYR A 376 21.47 7.40 22.43
N TYR A 377 21.76 7.99 23.58
CA TYR A 377 23.03 7.84 24.27
C TYR A 377 22.76 7.56 25.75
N GLU A 378 23.35 6.48 26.29
CA GLU A 378 23.11 6.03 27.67
C GLU A 378 21.61 5.94 28.02
N ASN A 379 20.82 5.33 27.11
CA ASN A 379 19.37 5.16 27.18
C ASN A 379 18.52 6.46 27.14
N ASN A 380 19.14 7.63 27.01
CA ASN A 380 18.44 8.89 26.86
C ASN A 380 18.30 9.27 25.37
N ILE A 381 17.15 9.82 24.98
CA ILE A 381 16.97 10.39 23.64
C ILE A 381 17.81 11.66 23.56
N VAL A 382 18.74 11.72 22.60
CA VAL A 382 19.64 12.86 22.39
C VAL A 382 19.35 13.62 21.10
N ALA A 383 18.68 12.98 20.13
CA ALA A 383 18.23 13.62 18.90
C ALA A 383 17.02 12.90 18.30
N THR A 384 16.15 13.66 17.63
CA THR A 384 15.07 13.14 16.81
C THR A 384 15.03 13.94 15.51
N HIS A 385 15.10 13.23 14.37
CA HIS A 385 15.10 13.85 13.05
C HIS A 385 14.04 13.22 12.16
N GLU A 386 13.47 14.00 11.24
CA GLU A 386 12.74 13.45 10.12
C GLU A 386 13.68 12.64 9.23
N ARG A 387 13.24 11.46 8.81
CA ARG A 387 14.01 10.60 7.92
C ARG A 387 14.11 11.20 6.52
N SER A 388 15.32 11.37 6.02
CA SER A 388 15.57 11.75 4.63
C SER A 388 15.57 10.53 3.71
N PHE A 389 14.93 10.69 2.53
CA PHE A 389 14.91 9.71 1.44
C PHE A 389 15.79 10.14 0.27
N LYS A 390 16.56 11.23 0.45
CA LYS A 390 17.59 11.68 -0.48
C LYS A 390 18.89 10.90 -0.27
N VAL A 391 19.86 11.12 -1.12
CA VAL A 391 21.21 10.58 -0.98
C VAL A 391 22.14 11.71 -0.60
N HIS A 392 23.01 11.48 0.39
CA HIS A 392 23.96 12.46 0.92
C HIS A 392 23.32 13.74 1.46
N ASP A 393 22.09 13.64 1.98
CA ASP A 393 21.40 14.76 2.64
C ASP A 393 21.94 14.98 4.05
N TRP A 394 21.88 16.24 4.51
CA TRP A 394 22.27 16.65 5.83
C TRP A 394 21.04 17.15 6.58
N ARG A 395 20.75 16.54 7.72
CA ARG A 395 19.69 16.95 8.64
C ARG A 395 20.33 17.47 9.91
N ILE A 396 20.39 18.78 10.03
CA ILE A 396 21.16 19.48 11.05
C ILE A 396 20.21 20.27 11.94
N ASP A 397 20.31 20.02 13.25
CA ASP A 397 19.67 20.82 14.28
C ASP A 397 20.69 21.79 14.86
N ILE A 398 20.40 23.09 14.85
CA ILE A 398 21.31 24.15 15.33
C ILE A 398 21.62 24.01 16.83
N TYR A 399 20.67 23.50 17.61
CA TYR A 399 20.84 23.33 19.05
C TYR A 399 21.89 22.28 19.41
N HIS A 400 22.20 21.34 18.51
CA HIS A 400 23.24 20.35 18.73
C HIS A 400 24.66 20.92 18.71
N TYR A 401 24.84 22.16 18.22
CA TYR A 401 26.14 22.79 18.05
C TYR A 401 26.38 23.96 18.99
N LEU A 402 25.49 24.26 19.92
CA LEU A 402 25.58 25.46 20.79
C LEU A 402 26.94 25.57 21.52
N ARG A 403 27.42 24.49 22.14
CA ARG A 403 28.70 24.47 22.83
C ARG A 403 29.88 24.79 21.91
N THR A 404 29.89 24.28 20.69
CA THR A 404 30.94 24.54 19.70
C THR A 404 30.82 25.98 19.16
N LEU A 405 29.61 26.45 18.90
CA LEU A 405 29.33 27.79 18.42
C LEU A 405 29.73 28.87 19.46
N HIS A 406 29.49 28.63 20.74
CA HIS A 406 29.98 29.53 21.79
C HIS A 406 31.51 29.71 21.78
N LYS A 407 32.25 28.61 21.48
CA LYS A 407 33.71 28.67 21.32
C LYS A 407 34.14 29.37 20.03
N LYS A 408 33.31 29.30 18.98
CA LYS A 408 33.62 29.78 17.63
C LYS A 408 32.42 30.52 17.03
N PRO A 409 32.00 31.68 17.60
CA PRO A 409 30.79 32.40 17.15
C PRO A 409 30.82 32.80 15.67
N GLY A 410 32.01 33.09 15.13
CA GLY A 410 32.17 33.40 13.70
C GLY A 410 31.82 32.27 12.74
N ALA A 411 31.75 31.00 13.21
CA ALA A 411 31.34 29.88 12.40
C ALA A 411 29.82 29.82 12.17
N LEU A 412 29.02 30.60 12.89
CA LEU A 412 27.57 30.65 12.76
C LEU A 412 27.13 31.15 11.38
N GLN A 413 27.74 32.24 10.92
CA GLN A 413 27.43 32.84 9.64
C GLN A 413 27.83 31.87 8.51
N GLY A 414 26.86 31.52 7.66
CA GLY A 414 27.07 30.55 6.55
C GLY A 414 27.06 29.06 6.98
N SER A 415 26.84 28.74 8.27
CA SER A 415 26.74 27.36 8.71
C SER A 415 25.49 26.66 8.19
N THR A 416 25.61 25.38 7.86
CA THR A 416 24.45 24.52 7.51
C THR A 416 23.42 24.51 8.65
N ALA A 417 23.87 24.61 9.91
CA ALA A 417 23.00 24.63 11.07
C ALA A 417 22.06 25.87 11.06
N LEU A 418 22.57 27.05 10.75
CA LEU A 418 21.74 28.24 10.62
C LEU A 418 20.87 28.20 9.35
N LEU A 419 21.39 27.68 8.25
CA LEU A 419 20.63 27.54 6.99
C LEU A 419 19.41 26.62 7.13
N GLN A 420 19.51 25.57 7.92
CA GLN A 420 18.43 24.61 8.18
C GLN A 420 17.57 24.95 9.40
N ALA A 421 17.95 25.94 10.21
CA ALA A 421 17.17 26.40 11.34
C ALA A 421 15.77 26.88 10.91
N ASP A 422 14.85 26.92 11.86
CA ASP A 422 13.50 27.44 11.65
C ASP A 422 13.51 28.83 11.00
N THR A 423 12.51 29.12 10.18
CA THR A 423 12.40 30.42 9.47
C THR A 423 12.33 31.59 10.44
N GLN A 424 11.68 31.42 11.60
CA GLN A 424 11.60 32.45 12.61
C GLN A 424 12.98 32.70 13.26
N ILE A 425 13.76 31.63 13.53
CA ILE A 425 15.14 31.75 14.03
C ILE A 425 16.01 32.52 13.04
N LYS A 426 15.94 32.19 11.76
CA LYS A 426 16.66 32.91 10.68
C LYS A 426 16.27 34.38 10.60
N ASN A 427 14.98 34.69 10.75
CA ASN A 427 14.48 36.05 10.71
C ASN A 427 14.96 36.87 11.93
N ILE A 428 14.96 36.25 13.13
CA ILE A 428 15.51 36.88 14.35
C ILE A 428 16.99 37.20 14.14
N TYR A 429 17.78 36.23 13.65
CA TYR A 429 19.21 36.45 13.37
C TYR A 429 19.43 37.59 12.37
N LYS A 430 18.73 37.54 11.22
CA LYS A 430 18.87 38.54 10.16
C LYS A 430 18.47 39.95 10.61
N LYS A 431 17.41 40.06 11.40
CA LYS A 431 16.88 41.35 11.82
C LYS A 431 17.71 42.01 12.94
N TYR A 432 18.12 41.24 13.94
CA TYR A 432 18.66 41.80 15.17
C TYR A 432 20.16 41.50 15.41
N TYR A 433 20.66 40.35 14.94
CA TYR A 433 21.95 39.80 15.41
C TYR A 433 22.96 39.47 14.31
N THR A 434 22.81 39.98 13.08
CA THR A 434 23.73 39.67 11.97
C THR A 434 25.19 40.04 12.30
N ARG A 435 25.43 41.09 13.12
CA ARG A 435 26.76 41.55 13.53
C ARG A 435 27.15 41.05 14.91
N ASP A 436 26.24 40.47 15.66
CA ASP A 436 26.48 39.99 17.03
C ASP A 436 26.05 38.54 17.20
N ALA A 437 26.91 37.66 16.70
CA ALA A 437 26.69 36.20 16.81
C ALA A 437 26.73 35.71 18.27
N LYS A 438 27.46 36.38 19.17
CA LYS A 438 27.56 35.97 20.57
C LYS A 438 26.23 36.14 21.30
N THR A 439 25.62 37.31 21.20
CA THR A 439 24.31 37.57 21.78
C THR A 439 23.25 36.68 21.16
N PHE A 440 23.31 36.44 19.82
CA PHE A 440 22.38 35.52 19.18
C PHE A 440 22.45 34.09 19.73
N LEU A 441 23.63 33.58 20.06
CA LEU A 441 23.77 32.24 20.66
C LEU A 441 23.09 32.18 22.05
N GLN A 442 23.19 33.25 22.85
CA GLN A 442 22.45 33.36 24.12
C GLN A 442 20.93 33.41 23.88
N ILE A 443 20.48 34.11 22.84
CA ILE A 443 19.07 34.11 22.43
C ILE A 443 18.60 32.71 21.99
N LEU A 444 19.44 31.95 21.28
CA LEU A 444 19.11 30.54 20.92
C LEU A 444 18.92 29.65 22.15
N GLU A 445 19.72 29.86 23.22
CA GLU A 445 19.53 29.15 24.48
C GLU A 445 18.19 29.52 25.14
N ILE A 446 17.82 30.81 25.14
CA ILE A 446 16.53 31.25 25.65
C ILE A 446 15.38 30.69 24.79
N ILE A 447 15.54 30.62 23.46
CA ILE A 447 14.54 30.00 22.56
C ILE A 447 14.39 28.51 22.87
N TYR A 448 15.50 27.83 23.14
CA TYR A 448 15.46 26.41 23.50
C TYR A 448 14.71 26.14 24.83
N GLU A 449 14.89 27.01 25.81
CA GLU A 449 14.26 26.91 27.12
C GLU A 449 12.79 27.37 27.17
N LYS A 450 12.48 28.50 26.51
CA LYS A 450 11.20 29.20 26.64
C LYS A 450 10.28 29.09 25.42
N GLY A 451 10.82 28.60 24.30
CA GLY A 451 10.11 28.52 23.02
C GLY A 451 10.24 29.79 22.16
N ILE A 452 10.21 29.56 20.85
CA ILE A 452 10.46 30.61 19.86
C ILE A 452 9.41 31.74 19.85
N HIS A 453 8.13 31.40 20.10
CA HIS A 453 7.04 32.40 20.10
C HIS A 453 7.18 33.39 21.23
N VAL A 454 7.52 32.93 22.44
CA VAL A 454 7.71 33.78 23.62
C VAL A 454 8.86 34.75 23.38
N VAL A 455 9.99 34.26 22.86
CA VAL A 455 11.18 35.08 22.59
C VAL A 455 10.94 36.06 21.43
N ALA A 456 10.24 35.65 20.38
CA ALA A 456 9.90 36.51 19.25
C ALA A 456 9.01 37.69 19.68
N GLU A 457 8.08 37.48 20.60
CA GLU A 457 7.23 38.52 21.16
C GLU A 457 8.01 39.43 22.13
N ALA A 458 8.88 38.84 22.98
CA ALA A 458 9.76 39.61 23.86
C ALA A 458 10.70 40.52 23.06
N LEU A 459 11.25 40.03 21.95
CA LEU A 459 12.08 40.85 21.04
C LEU A 459 11.30 42.01 20.42
N LYS A 460 10.03 41.78 19.99
CA LYS A 460 9.17 42.86 19.47
C LYS A 460 8.86 43.92 20.53
N GLU A 461 8.70 43.53 21.79
CA GLU A 461 8.46 44.44 22.90
C GLU A 461 9.73 45.20 23.22
N LEU A 462 10.89 44.54 23.30
CA LEU A 462 12.18 45.18 23.56
C LEU A 462 12.55 46.16 22.44
N GLU A 463 12.25 45.84 21.17
CA GLU A 463 12.45 46.75 20.03
C GLU A 463 11.71 48.09 20.20
N LYS A 464 10.52 48.06 20.82
CA LYS A 464 9.75 49.29 21.11
C LYS A 464 10.31 50.07 22.29
N LEU A 465 10.83 49.35 23.32
CA LEU A 465 11.32 49.96 24.55
C LEU A 465 12.76 50.43 24.45
N SER A 466 13.63 49.70 23.80
CA SER A 466 15.07 49.95 23.72
C SER A 466 15.67 49.37 22.42
N PRO A 467 15.40 49.98 21.25
CA PRO A 467 15.79 49.41 19.94
C PRO A 467 17.31 49.31 19.75
N MET A 468 18.09 50.08 20.48
CA MET A 468 19.57 50.11 20.38
C MET A 468 20.25 49.06 21.27
N ASP A 469 19.52 48.40 22.16
CA ASP A 469 20.08 47.43 23.11
C ASP A 469 19.23 46.17 23.19
N MET A 470 19.48 45.27 22.23
CA MET A 470 18.80 43.98 22.08
C MET A 470 19.57 42.88 22.82
N SER A 471 19.99 43.11 24.07
CA SER A 471 20.77 42.17 24.87
C SER A 471 19.95 40.97 25.31
N ALA A 472 20.61 39.80 25.44
CA ALA A 472 19.97 38.56 25.84
C ALA A 472 19.36 38.63 27.25
N ASP A 473 20.02 39.34 28.17
CA ASP A 473 19.53 39.49 29.54
C ASP A 473 18.19 40.21 29.60
N LYS A 474 18.02 41.30 28.82
CA LYS A 474 16.74 42.01 28.74
C LYS A 474 15.63 41.14 28.15
N VAL A 475 15.94 40.38 27.07
CA VAL A 475 14.99 39.45 26.48
C VAL A 475 14.56 38.38 27.50
N LYS A 476 15.50 37.86 28.27
CA LYS A 476 15.23 36.86 29.32
C LYS A 476 14.30 37.43 30.38
N VAL A 477 14.54 38.63 30.90
CA VAL A 477 13.68 39.28 31.90
C VAL A 477 12.25 39.49 31.36
N ILE A 478 12.11 39.93 30.10
CA ILE A 478 10.77 40.10 29.50
C ILE A 478 10.06 38.75 29.35
N CYS A 479 10.78 37.70 28.95
CA CYS A 479 10.20 36.35 28.85
C CYS A 479 9.73 35.85 30.22
N GLU A 480 10.52 36.05 31.28
CA GLU A 480 10.17 35.62 32.64
C GLU A 480 8.95 36.38 33.17
N SER A 481 8.93 37.71 33.01
CA SER A 481 7.80 38.56 33.45
C SER A 481 6.47 38.21 32.74
N ARG A 482 6.55 37.75 31.50
CA ARG A 482 5.37 37.29 30.74
C ARG A 482 4.86 35.93 31.23
N GLN A 483 5.75 34.98 31.50
CA GLN A 483 5.36 33.69 32.06
C GLN A 483 4.71 33.83 33.45
N GLU A 484 5.23 34.73 34.27
CA GLU A 484 4.59 35.04 35.57
C GLU A 484 3.19 35.63 35.39
N LYS A 485 2.99 36.55 34.42
CA LYS A 485 1.68 37.12 34.11
C LYS A 485 0.69 36.09 33.52
N GLU A 486 1.16 35.16 32.73
CA GLU A 486 0.33 34.04 32.20
C GLU A 486 -0.02 33.06 33.32
N ASN A 487 0.94 32.65 34.13
CA ASN A 487 0.70 31.81 35.31
C ASN A 487 -0.26 32.47 36.31
N CYS A 488 -0.20 33.82 36.44
CA CYS A 488 -1.17 34.56 37.26
C CYS A 488 -2.56 34.65 36.62
N LYS A 489 -2.69 34.54 35.30
CA LYS A 489 -4.01 34.51 34.62
C LYS A 489 -4.67 33.13 34.67
N ASP A 490 -3.88 32.08 34.66
CA ASP A 490 -4.38 30.68 34.79
C ASP A 490 -4.67 30.30 36.25
N ILE A 491 -4.18 31.04 37.21
CA ILE A 491 -4.73 31.08 38.56
C ILE A 491 -6.01 31.95 38.48
N SER A 492 -7.06 31.43 37.87
CA SER A 492 -8.42 31.77 38.23
C SER A 492 -8.52 31.38 39.70
N TYR A 493 -8.29 32.37 40.58
CA TYR A 493 -8.62 32.27 41.97
C TYR A 493 -10.16 32.08 42.08
N THR A 494 -10.63 30.88 41.86
CA THR A 494 -11.73 30.36 42.65
C THR A 494 -11.13 30.09 44.03
N ASP A 495 -10.72 31.18 44.65
CA ASP A 495 -10.26 31.17 46.04
C ASP A 495 -11.44 30.69 46.85
N HIS A 496 -11.33 29.48 47.38
CA HIS A 496 -12.29 28.91 48.33
C HIS A 496 -12.55 29.86 49.53
N LEU A 497 -11.63 30.79 49.80
CA LEU A 497 -11.74 31.89 50.72
C LEU A 497 -12.64 33.01 50.16
N THR A 498 -12.56 33.38 48.89
CA THR A 498 -13.43 34.40 48.27
C THR A 498 -14.87 33.91 48.13
N GLU A 499 -15.05 32.62 47.76
CA GLU A 499 -16.40 32.00 47.77
C GLU A 499 -16.97 31.88 49.17
N LYS A 500 -16.14 31.49 50.15
CA LYS A 500 -16.52 31.45 51.56
C LYS A 500 -16.83 32.82 52.11
N SER A 501 -16.08 33.85 51.75
CA SER A 501 -16.31 35.26 52.11
C SER A 501 -17.60 35.80 51.49
N ARG A 502 -17.85 35.52 50.18
CA ARG A 502 -19.10 35.89 49.50
C ARG A 502 -20.32 35.16 50.10
N SER A 503 -20.22 33.89 50.40
CA SER A 503 -21.31 33.15 51.03
C SER A 503 -21.57 33.62 52.43
N THR A 504 -20.57 34.08 53.17
CA THR A 504 -20.69 34.64 54.50
C THR A 504 -21.33 36.04 54.43
N LEU A 505 -20.88 36.90 53.51
CA LEU A 505 -21.52 38.22 53.28
C LEU A 505 -23.00 38.07 52.87
N PHE A 506 -23.31 37.11 51.96
CA PHE A 506 -24.70 36.85 51.56
C PHE A 506 -25.59 36.38 52.72
N LYS A 507 -25.05 35.60 53.69
CA LYS A 507 -25.73 35.25 54.92
C LYS A 507 -25.96 36.44 55.83
N TYR A 508 -25.01 37.38 55.96
CA TYR A 508 -25.17 38.61 56.72
C TYR A 508 -26.20 39.55 56.08
N ASP A 509 -26.25 39.66 54.77
CA ASP A 509 -27.26 40.45 54.06
C ASP A 509 -28.68 39.86 54.25
N GLN A 510 -28.83 38.52 54.26
CA GLN A 510 -30.10 37.85 54.57
C GLN A 510 -30.54 38.07 56.02
N LEU A 511 -29.59 38.04 56.96
CA LEU A 511 -29.89 38.31 58.37
C LEU A 511 -30.26 39.80 58.59
N ALA A 512 -29.60 40.73 57.93
CA ALA A 512 -29.94 42.14 57.96
C ALA A 512 -31.32 42.43 57.36
N ALA A 513 -31.66 41.74 56.25
CA ALA A 513 -32.99 41.83 55.63
C ALA A 513 -34.09 41.27 56.52
N LEU A 514 -33.79 40.17 57.20
CA LEU A 514 -34.74 39.58 58.18
C LEU A 514 -34.94 40.48 59.45
N GLN A 515 -33.88 41.13 59.92
CA GLN A 515 -33.99 42.09 61.03
C GLN A 515 -34.73 43.37 60.63
N SER A 516 -34.47 43.89 59.39
CA SER A 516 -35.22 45.04 58.88
C SER A 516 -36.71 44.74 58.59
N GLY A 517 -37.03 43.46 58.24
CA GLY A 517 -38.38 42.97 58.03
C GLY A 517 -39.15 42.76 59.33
N LYS A 518 -38.48 42.50 60.48
CA LYS A 518 -39.09 42.38 61.77
C LYS A 518 -39.44 43.75 62.37
N LEU A 519 -38.66 44.76 62.10
CA LEU A 519 -38.99 46.14 62.56
C LEU A 519 -40.18 46.77 61.81
N LYS A 520 -40.65 46.20 60.71
CA LYS A 520 -41.86 46.63 60.02
C LYS A 520 -43.12 45.91 60.47
N LYS A 521 -43.05 44.84 61.29
CA LYS A 521 -44.25 44.12 61.87
C LYS A 521 -44.62 44.53 63.30
N GLU A 522 -43.81 45.34 63.96
CA GLU A 522 -44.13 45.90 65.30
C GLU A 522 -44.63 47.36 65.27
N ALA A 523 -44.82 47.91 64.07
CA ALA A 523 -45.30 49.31 63.89
C ALA A 523 -46.64 49.42 63.15
N VAL A 524 -47.56 48.39 63.31
CA VAL A 524 -48.98 48.47 62.90
C VAL A 524 -49.83 47.92 64.05
#